data_871de6f9c31fd5e0d377f7cce3c20fa0
#
_entry.id   871de6f9c31fd5e0d377f7cce3c20fa0
#
_cell.length_a   1.000
_cell.length_b   1.000
_cell.length_c   1.000
_cell.angle_alpha   90.00
_cell.angle_beta   90.00
_cell.angle_gamma   90.00
#
_symmetry.space_group_name_H-M   'P 1'
#
loop_
_entity.id
_entity.type
_entity.pdbx_description
1 polymer ?
#
loop_
_entity_poly.entity_id
_entity_poly.type
_entity_poly.pdbx_seq_one_letter_code
_entity_poly.pdbx_strand_id
1 'polypeptide(L)'
;VSDCGAITDFFTSHKVSSDAVHAAAKGVSSGTDLECVWENYSYKTLPDAVARGLISEEEINKSLLRIFIDRFDLGEMDNDSLVPWSKIPMSIVNNDEHKKLALDMARESMTLLQNNNNILPLNKSIQKLGVIGPNADDKPVLWGNYNGTPVNTITILEGITSKLSADKIIYDKGCDLVEDKVTRSYFAYCAIDGENGLKATYWNNPDFSGEIANTQKIKNPIKLTTAGNFAFAPGVNLEKFSAKFETEFIAPATEEIVFKGGATGYFELMVNGESIRKYANWRTLISRIPYKVEKGKKYKIEIRYAQLNDWQANIEFDFGKEVSVDYSDLINKLKGIETIIFVGGLSGKLEGEEMPVNFPGFKGGDRTNIELPSVQRNCLKALKQAGKKIIFVNCSGSAIALTPEIETCDAILQAWYPGESGGQAVADVLFGDYNPSGKLPITFYKNSDQLPDFENYSMKGRTYRFMEDALFPFGYGLSYTRFEIGQAKLNKTEINENESVELTIPVKNIGKRDGTEIVQVYIRKVNDSDG
;
A
#
# COMPACT_ATOMS: atom_id res chain seq x y z
N VAL A 1 -11.16 20.37 11.59
CA VAL A 1 -11.76 20.27 10.26
C VAL A 1 -12.50 18.96 10.12
N SER A 2 -13.59 18.90 9.36
CA SER A 2 -14.30 17.64 9.08
C SER A 2 -13.52 16.81 8.06
N ASP A 3 -13.79 15.50 7.99
CA ASP A 3 -13.54 14.74 6.79
C ASP A 3 -14.39 15.28 5.62
N CYS A 4 -13.94 15.10 4.37
CA CYS A 4 -14.60 15.65 3.20
C CYS A 4 -15.97 15.02 2.97
N GLY A 5 -17.02 15.86 2.99
CA GLY A 5 -18.41 15.42 2.86
C GLY A 5 -19.09 14.97 4.16
N ALA A 6 -18.35 14.78 5.26
CA ALA A 6 -18.87 14.18 6.49
C ALA A 6 -20.07 14.93 7.11
N ILE A 7 -20.11 16.27 7.06
CA ILE A 7 -21.27 17.03 7.55
C ILE A 7 -22.50 16.80 6.67
N THR A 8 -22.30 16.71 5.35
CA THR A 8 -23.37 16.37 4.41
C THR A 8 -23.93 14.96 4.68
N ASP A 9 -23.06 14.01 5.03
CA ASP A 9 -23.46 12.63 5.34
C ASP A 9 -24.35 12.51 6.58
N PHE A 10 -24.34 13.46 7.50
CA PHE A 10 -25.25 13.46 8.63
C PHE A 10 -26.73 13.38 8.22
N PHE A 11 -27.10 13.95 7.06
CA PHE A 11 -28.49 13.90 6.60
C PHE A 11 -28.68 13.10 5.31
N THR A 12 -27.65 12.99 4.44
CA THR A 12 -27.75 12.22 3.18
C THR A 12 -27.58 10.73 3.39
N SER A 13 -26.64 10.31 4.23
CA SER A 13 -26.24 8.91 4.42
C SER A 13 -26.67 8.36 5.79
N HIS A 14 -26.19 8.94 6.88
CA HIS A 14 -26.42 8.44 8.24
C HIS A 14 -27.80 8.77 8.83
N LYS A 15 -28.53 9.72 8.26
CA LYS A 15 -29.87 10.14 8.71
C LYS A 15 -29.94 10.57 10.19
N VAL A 16 -28.85 11.06 10.76
CA VAL A 16 -28.74 11.57 12.13
C VAL A 16 -29.12 13.06 12.25
N SER A 17 -29.31 13.71 11.11
CA SER A 17 -29.87 15.06 10.98
C SER A 17 -30.97 15.06 9.92
N SER A 18 -31.97 15.96 10.05
CA SER A 18 -33.09 16.03 9.12
C SER A 18 -32.75 16.67 7.77
N ASP A 19 -31.82 17.65 7.78
CA ASP A 19 -31.44 18.46 6.64
C ASP A 19 -30.07 19.10 6.86
N ALA A 20 -29.57 19.83 5.85
CA ALA A 20 -28.29 20.52 5.89
C ALA A 20 -28.19 21.55 7.03
N VAL A 21 -29.29 22.22 7.37
CA VAL A 21 -29.34 23.27 8.42
C VAL A 21 -29.07 22.65 9.80
N HIS A 22 -29.75 21.54 10.11
CA HIS A 22 -29.53 20.80 11.36
C HIS A 22 -28.17 20.13 11.39
N ALA A 23 -27.66 19.63 10.24
CA ALA A 23 -26.32 19.06 10.13
C ALA A 23 -25.24 20.10 10.41
N ALA A 24 -25.35 21.29 9.82
CA ALA A 24 -24.43 22.39 10.04
C ALA A 24 -24.40 22.85 11.51
N ALA A 25 -25.56 23.06 12.11
CA ALA A 25 -25.65 23.43 13.53
C ALA A 25 -25.02 22.35 14.43
N LYS A 26 -25.31 21.07 14.19
CA LYS A 26 -24.74 19.95 14.94
C LYS A 26 -23.22 19.85 14.76
N GLY A 27 -22.71 20.05 13.54
CA GLY A 27 -21.27 20.05 13.25
C GLY A 27 -20.53 21.09 14.08
N VAL A 28 -20.97 22.35 14.05
CA VAL A 28 -20.33 23.44 14.79
C VAL A 28 -20.45 23.24 16.30
N SER A 29 -21.64 22.91 16.82
CA SER A 29 -21.83 22.68 18.25
C SER A 29 -21.06 21.49 18.81
N SER A 30 -20.71 20.51 17.95
CA SER A 30 -19.84 19.37 18.30
C SER A 30 -18.34 19.66 18.13
N GLY A 31 -17.97 20.90 17.76
CA GLY A 31 -16.57 21.35 17.69
C GLY A 31 -15.90 21.20 16.32
N THR A 32 -16.64 20.98 15.24
CA THR A 32 -16.11 21.01 13.88
C THR A 32 -16.11 22.45 13.37
N ASP A 33 -14.95 23.07 13.28
CA ASP A 33 -14.81 24.50 12.95
C ASP A 33 -14.85 24.77 11.44
N LEU A 34 -14.34 23.82 10.62
CA LEU A 34 -14.24 23.93 9.18
C LEU A 34 -14.79 22.69 8.50
N GLU A 35 -15.69 22.87 7.54
CA GLU A 35 -16.22 21.79 6.71
C GLU A 35 -15.35 21.59 5.47
N CYS A 36 -14.85 20.36 5.27
CA CYS A 36 -14.21 19.95 4.02
C CYS A 36 -15.26 19.41 3.05
N VAL A 37 -15.39 20.04 1.88
CA VAL A 37 -16.31 19.61 0.82
C VAL A 37 -15.94 20.27 -0.51
N TRP A 38 -16.22 19.61 -1.65
CA TRP A 38 -15.94 20.15 -2.98
C TRP A 38 -17.03 21.13 -3.44
N GLU A 39 -18.31 20.75 -3.24
CA GLU A 39 -19.48 21.54 -3.66
C GLU A 39 -20.61 21.35 -2.63
N ASN A 40 -21.55 22.29 -2.62
CA ASN A 40 -22.75 22.22 -1.79
C ASN A 40 -22.51 22.03 -0.29
N TYR A 41 -21.53 22.73 0.28
CA TYR A 41 -21.19 22.66 1.70
C TYR A 41 -22.36 23.05 2.60
N SER A 42 -22.55 22.28 3.66
CA SER A 42 -23.66 22.44 4.61
C SER A 42 -23.52 23.72 5.42
N TYR A 43 -22.30 24.17 5.74
CA TYR A 43 -22.05 25.37 6.54
C TYR A 43 -22.51 26.69 5.89
N LYS A 44 -22.79 26.71 4.58
CA LYS A 44 -23.47 27.83 3.95
C LYS A 44 -24.87 28.10 4.53
N THR A 45 -25.48 27.09 5.21
CA THR A 45 -26.79 27.19 5.84
C THR A 45 -26.73 27.65 7.30
N LEU A 46 -25.54 27.95 7.84
CA LEU A 46 -25.40 28.44 9.22
C LEU A 46 -26.21 29.71 9.51
N PRO A 47 -26.36 30.70 8.59
CA PRO A 47 -27.26 31.83 8.82
C PRO A 47 -28.70 31.41 9.06
N ASP A 48 -29.19 30.39 8.32
CA ASP A 48 -30.54 29.84 8.53
C ASP A 48 -30.62 29.09 9.86
N ALA A 49 -29.55 28.40 10.28
CA ALA A 49 -29.51 27.72 11.57
C ALA A 49 -29.60 28.71 12.73
N VAL A 50 -28.93 29.86 12.64
CA VAL A 50 -29.06 30.94 13.63
C VAL A 50 -30.49 31.52 13.63
N ALA A 51 -31.03 31.83 12.44
CA ALA A 51 -32.40 32.37 12.32
C ALA A 51 -33.46 31.41 12.91
N ARG A 52 -33.25 30.10 12.85
CA ARG A 52 -34.12 29.06 13.45
C ARG A 52 -33.82 28.80 14.94
N GLY A 53 -32.81 29.44 15.52
CA GLY A 53 -32.39 29.22 16.90
C GLY A 53 -31.76 27.86 17.19
N LEU A 54 -31.23 27.17 16.18
CA LEU A 54 -30.54 25.87 16.30
C LEU A 54 -29.11 26.02 16.82
N ILE A 55 -28.49 27.17 16.57
CA ILE A 55 -27.15 27.53 17.03
C ILE A 55 -27.10 29.07 17.23
N SER A 56 -26.25 29.54 18.11
CA SER A 56 -26.02 30.96 18.32
C SER A 56 -24.85 31.50 17.49
N GLU A 57 -24.87 32.81 17.20
CA GLU A 57 -23.69 33.48 16.61
C GLU A 57 -22.45 33.36 17.52
N GLU A 58 -22.63 33.32 18.85
CA GLU A 58 -21.53 33.15 19.79
C GLU A 58 -20.80 31.81 19.58
N GLU A 59 -21.52 30.72 19.34
CA GLU A 59 -20.94 29.41 19.05
C GLU A 59 -20.17 29.42 17.72
N ILE A 60 -20.71 30.06 16.69
CA ILE A 60 -20.02 30.25 15.41
C ILE A 60 -18.76 31.09 15.60
N ASN A 61 -18.83 32.17 16.39
CA ASN A 61 -17.68 33.01 16.69
C ASN A 61 -16.57 32.26 17.45
N LYS A 62 -16.93 31.30 18.33
CA LYS A 62 -15.92 30.42 18.97
C LYS A 62 -15.19 29.55 17.95
N SER A 63 -15.89 28.96 16.99
CA SER A 63 -15.28 28.21 15.89
C SER A 63 -14.40 29.10 15.02
N LEU A 64 -14.90 30.26 14.65
CA LEU A 64 -14.16 31.24 13.85
C LEU A 64 -12.89 31.72 14.55
N LEU A 65 -12.96 31.96 15.88
CA LEU A 65 -11.81 32.36 16.68
C LEU A 65 -10.70 31.30 16.64
N ARG A 66 -11.02 30.02 16.76
CA ARG A 66 -10.03 28.94 16.64
C ARG A 66 -9.33 28.93 15.28
N ILE A 67 -10.12 29.03 14.21
CA ILE A 67 -9.54 29.12 12.84
C ILE A 67 -8.62 30.32 12.69
N PHE A 68 -9.04 31.49 13.18
CA PHE A 68 -8.20 32.68 13.06
C PHE A 68 -6.95 32.65 13.94
N ILE A 69 -6.99 32.04 15.11
CA ILE A 69 -5.77 31.84 15.95
C ILE A 69 -4.74 31.07 15.12
N ASP A 70 -5.11 29.94 14.54
CA ASP A 70 -4.19 29.13 13.71
C ASP A 70 -3.65 29.92 12.50
N ARG A 71 -4.51 30.70 11.83
CA ARG A 71 -4.10 31.54 10.68
C ARG A 71 -3.17 32.68 11.08
N PHE A 72 -3.39 33.30 12.24
CA PHE A 72 -2.49 34.31 12.79
C PHE A 72 -1.15 33.68 13.21
N ASP A 73 -1.17 32.52 13.85
CA ASP A 73 0.04 31.80 14.26
C ASP A 73 0.86 31.33 13.04
N LEU A 74 0.19 30.99 11.93
CA LEU A 74 0.83 30.69 10.64
C LEU A 74 1.38 31.94 9.93
N GLY A 75 1.02 33.14 10.38
CA GLY A 75 1.46 34.40 9.78
C GLY A 75 0.77 34.76 8.47
N GLU A 76 -0.43 34.20 8.20
CA GLU A 76 -1.16 34.49 6.95
C GLU A 76 -1.56 35.99 6.81
N MET A 77 -1.63 36.70 7.92
CA MET A 77 -1.95 38.15 7.95
C MET A 77 -0.71 39.03 7.97
N ASP A 78 0.48 38.41 8.03
CA ASP A 78 1.75 39.14 8.08
C ASP A 78 2.39 39.23 6.69
N ASN A 79 3.38 40.15 6.56
CA ASN A 79 4.21 40.16 5.37
C ASN A 79 5.12 38.93 5.34
N ASP A 80 5.25 38.24 4.20
CA ASP A 80 6.07 37.04 4.01
C ASP A 80 7.50 37.20 4.56
N SER A 81 8.04 38.42 4.54
CA SER A 81 9.37 38.69 5.11
C SER A 81 9.46 38.49 6.63
N LEU A 82 8.34 38.50 7.34
CA LEU A 82 8.25 38.32 8.78
C LEU A 82 7.97 36.84 9.13
N VAL A 83 7.47 36.04 8.18
CA VAL A 83 7.09 34.63 8.38
C VAL A 83 8.32 33.74 8.23
N PRO A 84 8.76 33.03 9.30
CA PRO A 84 9.99 32.22 9.26
C PRO A 84 9.96 31.10 8.21
N TRP A 85 8.86 30.38 8.10
CA TRP A 85 8.71 29.23 7.21
C TRP A 85 8.59 29.60 5.73
N SER A 86 8.17 30.83 5.39
CA SER A 86 8.18 31.30 3.99
C SER A 86 9.60 31.42 3.41
N LYS A 87 10.62 31.40 4.29
CA LYS A 87 12.05 31.48 3.94
C LYS A 87 12.69 30.11 3.78
N ILE A 88 11.98 29.03 4.05
CA ILE A 88 12.51 27.67 3.92
C ILE A 88 12.68 27.36 2.41
N PRO A 89 13.92 27.13 1.94
CA PRO A 89 14.16 26.90 0.52
C PRO A 89 13.73 25.47 0.13
N MET A 90 13.33 25.29 -1.12
CA MET A 90 12.99 23.96 -1.67
C MET A 90 14.13 22.95 -1.58
N SER A 91 15.39 23.39 -1.46
CA SER A 91 16.54 22.50 -1.25
C SER A 91 16.54 21.72 0.07
N ILE A 92 15.67 22.13 1.02
CA ILE A 92 15.45 21.35 2.27
C ILE A 92 14.66 20.07 1.98
N VAL A 93 13.76 20.08 0.99
CA VAL A 93 12.94 18.93 0.65
C VAL A 93 13.84 17.78 0.18
N ASN A 94 13.72 16.63 0.84
CA ASN A 94 14.49 15.42 0.54
C ASN A 94 16.03 15.64 0.59
N ASN A 95 16.51 16.48 1.51
CA ASN A 95 17.92 16.63 1.81
C ASN A 95 18.48 15.36 2.50
N ASP A 96 19.78 15.31 2.77
CA ASP A 96 20.42 14.14 3.36
C ASP A 96 19.96 13.85 4.80
N GLU A 97 19.54 14.87 5.56
CA GLU A 97 18.95 14.71 6.89
C GLU A 97 17.58 14.03 6.80
N HIS A 98 16.72 14.45 5.86
CA HIS A 98 15.42 13.82 5.62
C HIS A 98 15.58 12.37 5.16
N LYS A 99 16.53 12.08 4.25
CA LYS A 99 16.82 10.70 3.82
C LYS A 99 17.32 9.83 4.97
N LYS A 100 18.19 10.40 5.81
CA LYS A 100 18.66 9.70 7.02
C LYS A 100 17.50 9.41 7.97
N LEU A 101 16.65 10.40 8.23
CA LEU A 101 15.48 10.24 9.10
C LEU A 101 14.52 9.19 8.55
N ALA A 102 14.25 9.20 7.24
CA ALA A 102 13.41 8.19 6.58
C ALA A 102 13.98 6.77 6.75
N LEU A 103 15.29 6.59 6.61
CA LEU A 103 15.95 5.31 6.84
C LEU A 103 15.88 4.89 8.32
N ASP A 104 16.15 5.79 9.25
CA ASP A 104 16.13 5.48 10.68
C ASP A 104 14.70 5.11 11.12
N MET A 105 13.68 5.86 10.68
CA MET A 105 12.26 5.52 10.93
C MET A 105 11.89 4.14 10.35
N ALA A 106 12.32 3.85 9.12
CA ALA A 106 12.09 2.54 8.52
C ALA A 106 12.72 1.41 9.32
N ARG A 107 13.97 1.57 9.79
CA ARG A 107 14.66 0.56 10.62
C ARG A 107 13.96 0.33 11.95
N GLU A 108 13.56 1.40 12.63
CA GLU A 108 12.93 1.33 13.95
C GLU A 108 11.50 0.76 13.90
N SER A 109 10.80 0.93 12.76
CA SER A 109 9.47 0.35 12.55
C SER A 109 9.49 -1.16 12.31
N MET A 110 10.61 -1.75 11.85
CA MET A 110 10.71 -3.17 11.54
C MET A 110 10.43 -4.03 12.77
N THR A 111 9.41 -4.88 12.67
CA THR A 111 8.98 -5.73 13.77
C THR A 111 9.25 -7.21 13.46
N LEU A 112 10.18 -7.81 14.19
CA LEU A 112 10.51 -9.23 14.05
C LEU A 112 9.47 -10.06 14.82
N LEU A 113 8.63 -10.80 14.08
CA LEU A 113 7.53 -11.59 14.66
C LEU A 113 7.94 -13.02 15.01
N GLN A 114 8.86 -13.58 14.23
CA GLN A 114 9.36 -14.96 14.43
C GLN A 114 10.80 -15.08 14.01
N ASN A 115 11.60 -15.87 14.74
CA ASN A 115 13.00 -16.17 14.40
C ASN A 115 13.41 -17.53 14.95
N ASN A 116 12.93 -18.61 14.31
CA ASN A 116 13.18 -19.98 14.73
C ASN A 116 14.65 -20.35 14.52
N ASN A 117 15.23 -20.99 15.51
CA ASN A 117 16.62 -21.42 15.51
C ASN A 117 17.64 -20.29 15.24
N ASN A 118 17.25 -19.05 15.47
CA ASN A 118 18.06 -17.86 15.20
C ASN A 118 18.56 -17.83 13.74
N ILE A 119 17.68 -18.14 12.77
CA ILE A 119 18.01 -18.09 11.35
C ILE A 119 18.40 -16.67 10.92
N LEU A 120 17.84 -15.66 11.56
CA LEU A 120 18.24 -14.27 11.44
C LEU A 120 19.13 -13.86 12.64
N PRO A 121 20.11 -12.97 12.44
CA PRO A 121 20.48 -12.37 11.16
C PRO A 121 21.23 -13.34 10.25
N LEU A 122 21.06 -13.16 8.93
CA LEU A 122 21.76 -13.94 7.91
C LEU A 122 23.27 -13.63 7.90
N ASN A 123 24.06 -14.65 7.67
CA ASN A 123 25.50 -14.46 7.49
C ASN A 123 25.81 -13.93 6.07
N LYS A 124 26.56 -12.83 5.98
CA LYS A 124 27.01 -12.24 4.70
C LYS A 124 27.91 -13.16 3.87
N SER A 125 28.41 -14.27 4.46
CA SER A 125 29.16 -15.31 3.75
C SER A 125 28.29 -16.33 3.01
N ILE A 126 26.96 -16.21 3.08
CA ILE A 126 26.02 -17.10 2.36
C ILE A 126 26.39 -17.17 0.87
N GLN A 127 26.44 -18.36 0.31
CA GLN A 127 26.92 -18.57 -1.06
C GLN A 127 25.82 -18.36 -2.09
N LYS A 128 24.58 -18.78 -1.76
CA LYS A 128 23.42 -18.60 -2.61
C LYS A 128 22.18 -18.30 -1.77
N LEU A 129 21.38 -17.37 -2.24
CA LEU A 129 20.16 -16.93 -1.61
C LEU A 129 19.06 -16.77 -2.66
N GLY A 130 17.87 -17.31 -2.41
CA GLY A 130 16.70 -17.00 -3.22
C GLY A 130 15.96 -15.79 -2.67
N VAL A 131 15.60 -14.84 -3.53
CA VAL A 131 14.71 -13.73 -3.21
C VAL A 131 13.48 -13.89 -4.07
N ILE A 132 12.35 -14.21 -3.46
CA ILE A 132 11.13 -14.62 -4.15
C ILE A 132 9.98 -13.75 -3.64
N GLY A 133 8.99 -13.51 -4.47
CA GLY A 133 7.74 -12.88 -4.04
C GLY A 133 7.37 -11.62 -4.82
N PRO A 134 6.07 -11.30 -4.84
CA PRO A 134 5.52 -10.22 -5.66
C PRO A 134 6.01 -8.82 -5.26
N ASN A 135 6.38 -8.63 -4.00
CA ASN A 135 6.78 -7.35 -3.44
C ASN A 135 8.32 -7.16 -3.40
N ALA A 136 9.11 -8.14 -3.86
CA ALA A 136 10.56 -8.09 -3.75
C ALA A 136 11.18 -6.94 -4.58
N ASP A 137 10.66 -6.73 -5.78
CA ASP A 137 11.13 -5.69 -6.72
C ASP A 137 9.97 -4.80 -7.19
N ASP A 138 9.14 -4.35 -6.24
CA ASP A 138 8.03 -3.43 -6.47
C ASP A 138 8.22 -2.16 -5.63
N LYS A 139 8.61 -1.04 -6.26
CA LYS A 139 8.80 0.25 -5.59
C LYS A 139 7.51 0.79 -4.96
N PRO A 140 6.37 0.79 -5.67
CA PRO A 140 5.13 1.31 -5.12
C PRO A 140 4.64 0.63 -3.84
N VAL A 141 4.95 -0.65 -3.61
CA VAL A 141 4.54 -1.33 -2.38
C VAL A 141 5.14 -0.68 -1.12
N LEU A 142 6.32 -0.08 -1.25
CA LEU A 142 7.00 0.55 -0.12
C LEU A 142 6.37 1.87 0.31
N TRP A 143 5.61 2.54 -0.57
CA TRP A 143 5.08 3.88 -0.31
C TRP A 143 3.75 3.87 0.46
N GLY A 144 2.97 2.79 0.32
CA GLY A 144 1.60 2.74 0.84
C GLY A 144 0.62 3.60 0.03
N ASN A 145 -0.42 4.10 0.71
CA ASN A 145 -1.40 5.03 0.14
C ASN A 145 -1.07 6.48 0.50
N TYR A 146 -1.65 7.44 -0.22
CA TYR A 146 -1.50 8.90 0.00
C TYR A 146 -0.05 9.35 0.05
N ASN A 147 0.78 8.74 -0.78
CA ASN A 147 2.21 9.05 -0.86
C ASN A 147 2.49 10.19 -1.84
N GLY A 148 3.55 10.93 -1.59
CA GLY A 148 4.23 11.72 -2.60
C GLY A 148 5.07 10.80 -3.51
N THR A 149 5.62 11.33 -4.60
CA THR A 149 6.56 10.60 -5.46
C THR A 149 7.97 10.74 -4.89
N PRO A 150 8.58 9.66 -4.34
CA PRO A 150 9.93 9.71 -3.82
C PRO A 150 10.97 9.92 -4.95
N VAL A 151 12.04 10.63 -4.65
CA VAL A 151 13.12 10.87 -5.62
C VAL A 151 13.88 9.59 -5.94
N ASN A 152 14.12 8.76 -4.93
CA ASN A 152 14.84 7.50 -5.08
C ASN A 152 14.30 6.44 -4.11
N THR A 153 13.64 5.43 -4.65
CA THR A 153 13.14 4.29 -3.87
C THR A 153 14.03 3.08 -4.07
N ILE A 154 14.50 2.51 -2.98
CA ILE A 154 15.30 1.29 -2.96
C ILE A 154 14.37 0.10 -2.72
N THR A 155 14.21 -0.81 -3.70
CA THR A 155 13.41 -2.02 -3.53
C THR A 155 14.05 -2.97 -2.51
N ILE A 156 13.28 -3.91 -1.97
CA ILE A 156 13.83 -4.90 -1.03
C ILE A 156 14.89 -5.77 -1.72
N LEU A 157 14.68 -6.10 -2.99
CA LEU A 157 15.67 -6.81 -3.80
C LEU A 157 16.96 -6.00 -3.96
N GLU A 158 16.86 -4.71 -4.29
CA GLU A 158 18.02 -3.80 -4.39
C GLU A 158 18.77 -3.71 -3.05
N GLY A 159 18.03 -3.57 -1.94
CA GLY A 159 18.59 -3.55 -0.58
C GLY A 159 19.38 -4.84 -0.26
N ILE A 160 18.79 -6.00 -0.54
CA ILE A 160 19.46 -7.31 -0.34
C ILE A 160 20.70 -7.43 -1.25
N THR A 161 20.59 -7.00 -2.51
CA THR A 161 21.69 -7.04 -3.48
C THR A 161 22.86 -6.13 -3.06
N SER A 162 22.59 -5.06 -2.31
CA SER A 162 23.64 -4.22 -1.73
C SER A 162 24.48 -4.91 -0.64
N LYS A 163 23.94 -5.98 -0.01
CA LYS A 163 24.63 -6.75 1.05
C LYS A 163 25.38 -7.97 0.53
N LEU A 164 24.98 -8.48 -0.62
CA LEU A 164 25.56 -9.65 -1.27
C LEU A 164 25.84 -9.34 -2.74
N SER A 165 26.88 -9.95 -3.32
CA SER A 165 27.10 -9.83 -4.76
C SER A 165 25.93 -10.46 -5.55
N ALA A 166 25.58 -9.86 -6.69
CA ALA A 166 24.42 -10.23 -7.51
C ALA A 166 24.46 -11.70 -7.99
N ASP A 167 25.66 -12.27 -8.20
CA ASP A 167 25.85 -13.68 -8.59
C ASP A 167 25.41 -14.70 -7.51
N LYS A 168 25.26 -14.24 -6.27
CA LYS A 168 24.77 -15.05 -5.15
C LYS A 168 23.26 -15.04 -5.02
N ILE A 169 22.55 -14.15 -5.72
CA ILE A 169 21.12 -13.95 -5.60
C ILE A 169 20.41 -14.55 -6.80
N ILE A 170 19.43 -15.40 -6.53
CA ILE A 170 18.46 -15.86 -7.54
C ILE A 170 17.14 -15.17 -7.24
N TYR A 171 16.74 -14.28 -8.13
CA TYR A 171 15.44 -13.60 -8.04
C TYR A 171 14.41 -14.26 -8.93
N ASP A 172 13.19 -14.36 -8.42
CA ASP A 172 11.99 -14.70 -9.17
C ASP A 172 10.75 -14.11 -8.49
N LYS A 173 9.78 -13.63 -9.26
CA LYS A 173 8.51 -13.16 -8.69
C LYS A 173 7.74 -14.29 -7.98
N GLY A 174 7.90 -15.52 -8.40
CA GLY A 174 7.33 -16.72 -7.81
C GLY A 174 5.81 -16.84 -7.93
N CYS A 175 5.08 -15.80 -7.57
CA CYS A 175 3.62 -15.74 -7.69
C CYS A 175 3.15 -14.30 -7.91
N ASP A 176 1.87 -14.13 -8.24
CA ASP A 176 1.23 -12.82 -8.23
C ASP A 176 0.86 -12.38 -6.81
N LEU A 177 0.44 -11.12 -6.66
CA LEU A 177 0.04 -10.57 -5.37
C LEU A 177 -1.25 -11.21 -4.83
N VAL A 178 -2.26 -11.41 -5.71
CA VAL A 178 -3.57 -11.97 -5.35
C VAL A 178 -4.10 -12.99 -6.35
N GLU A 179 -3.61 -13.00 -7.60
CA GLU A 179 -4.16 -13.82 -8.66
C GLU A 179 -3.53 -15.21 -8.66
N ASP A 180 -4.35 -16.25 -8.57
CA ASP A 180 -3.95 -17.66 -8.63
C ASP A 180 -3.83 -18.21 -10.06
N LYS A 181 -4.05 -17.34 -11.05
CA LYS A 181 -3.90 -17.61 -12.48
C LYS A 181 -2.85 -16.72 -13.10
N VAL A 182 -2.08 -17.28 -14.00
CA VAL A 182 -1.08 -16.56 -14.80
C VAL A 182 -1.54 -16.48 -16.23
N THR A 183 -1.50 -15.30 -16.82
CA THR A 183 -1.69 -15.12 -18.26
C THR A 183 -0.41 -15.55 -18.98
N ARG A 184 -0.46 -16.65 -19.71
CA ARG A 184 0.56 -16.97 -20.72
C ARG A 184 0.34 -16.03 -21.88
N SER A 185 1.16 -14.97 -21.94
CA SER A 185 1.01 -13.91 -22.92
C SER A 185 1.12 -14.41 -24.36
N TYR A 186 0.22 -13.93 -25.21
CA TYR A 186 0.20 -14.19 -26.65
C TYR A 186 0.80 -13.08 -27.49
N PHE A 187 1.51 -12.14 -26.87
CA PHE A 187 2.23 -11.09 -27.60
C PHE A 187 3.22 -11.63 -28.63
N ALA A 188 3.83 -12.79 -28.40
CA ALA A 188 4.70 -13.45 -29.39
C ALA A 188 3.99 -13.88 -30.68
N TYR A 189 2.65 -13.99 -30.66
CA TYR A 189 1.83 -14.33 -31.82
C TYR A 189 1.21 -13.09 -32.48
N CYS A 190 1.63 -11.90 -32.06
CA CYS A 190 1.20 -10.62 -32.60
C CYS A 190 2.13 -10.17 -33.71
N ALA A 191 1.57 -9.69 -34.81
CA ALA A 191 2.33 -9.07 -35.89
C ALA A 191 1.51 -7.98 -36.58
N ILE A 192 2.17 -6.96 -37.10
CA ILE A 192 1.58 -5.93 -37.94
C ILE A 192 2.60 -5.44 -38.96
N ASP A 193 2.19 -5.21 -40.18
CA ASP A 193 3.04 -4.78 -41.30
C ASP A 193 4.26 -5.71 -41.49
N GLY A 194 4.09 -7.03 -41.28
CA GLY A 194 5.15 -8.05 -41.42
C GLY A 194 6.16 -8.11 -40.29
N GLU A 195 5.97 -7.35 -39.22
CA GLU A 195 6.83 -7.31 -38.03
C GLU A 195 6.12 -7.75 -36.76
N ASN A 196 6.82 -8.46 -35.88
CA ASN A 196 6.25 -8.92 -34.61
C ASN A 196 5.99 -7.76 -33.64
N GLY A 197 4.86 -7.85 -32.92
CA GLY A 197 4.44 -6.91 -31.88
C GLY A 197 3.25 -6.05 -32.29
N LEU A 198 3.03 -4.97 -31.52
CA LEU A 198 2.00 -3.96 -31.76
C LEU A 198 2.63 -2.71 -32.34
N LYS A 199 1.90 -2.01 -33.24
CA LYS A 199 2.21 -0.65 -33.67
C LYS A 199 1.52 0.32 -32.72
N ALA A 200 2.28 1.17 -32.05
CA ALA A 200 1.78 2.26 -31.23
C ALA A 200 1.94 3.58 -31.97
N THR A 201 0.86 4.35 -32.10
CA THR A 201 0.85 5.68 -32.71
C THR A 201 0.35 6.68 -31.68
N TYR A 202 1.05 7.81 -31.51
CA TYR A 202 0.78 8.81 -30.48
C TYR A 202 0.48 10.19 -31.10
N TRP A 203 -0.41 10.94 -30.45
CA TRP A 203 -0.75 12.33 -30.78
C TRP A 203 -0.69 13.18 -29.51
N ASN A 204 -0.25 14.42 -29.65
CA ASN A 204 -0.20 15.41 -28.54
C ASN A 204 -1.54 16.13 -28.33
N ASN A 205 -2.63 15.38 -28.48
CA ASN A 205 -4.01 15.79 -28.17
C ASN A 205 -4.84 14.54 -27.83
N PRO A 206 -5.99 14.67 -27.14
CA PRO A 206 -6.83 13.53 -26.77
C PRO A 206 -7.72 12.98 -27.91
N ASP A 207 -7.75 13.62 -29.09
CA ASP A 207 -8.73 13.37 -30.15
C ASP A 207 -8.25 12.40 -31.23
N PHE A 208 -7.05 11.84 -31.13
CA PHE A 208 -6.42 10.94 -32.10
C PHE A 208 -6.29 11.58 -33.50
N SER A 209 -6.05 12.89 -33.57
CA SER A 209 -6.09 13.67 -34.82
C SER A 209 -4.83 14.52 -35.03
N GLY A 210 -4.66 15.06 -36.22
CA GLY A 210 -3.57 15.96 -36.56
C GLY A 210 -2.21 15.28 -36.73
N GLU A 211 -1.14 15.98 -36.40
CA GLU A 211 0.23 15.49 -36.56
C GLU A 211 0.55 14.36 -35.60
N ILE A 212 1.18 13.30 -36.09
CA ILE A 212 1.65 12.15 -35.32
C ILE A 212 2.91 12.57 -34.57
N ALA A 213 2.85 12.54 -33.24
CA ALA A 213 3.98 12.87 -32.38
C ALA A 213 5.05 11.77 -32.37
N ASN A 214 4.62 10.49 -32.40
CA ASN A 214 5.55 9.36 -32.46
C ASN A 214 4.85 8.11 -32.98
N THR A 215 5.63 7.20 -33.56
CA THR A 215 5.21 5.84 -33.89
C THR A 215 6.31 4.87 -33.50
N GLN A 216 5.96 3.82 -32.72
CA GLN A 216 6.92 2.80 -32.29
C GLN A 216 6.31 1.39 -32.31
N LYS A 217 7.16 0.39 -32.25
CA LYS A 217 6.78 -1.03 -32.09
C LYS A 217 6.93 -1.46 -30.63
N ILE A 218 5.90 -2.13 -30.11
CA ILE A 218 5.88 -2.71 -28.77
C ILE A 218 5.83 -4.22 -28.90
N LYS A 219 6.85 -4.92 -28.39
CA LYS A 219 7.00 -6.38 -28.51
C LYS A 219 6.58 -7.15 -27.25
N ASN A 220 6.37 -6.45 -26.15
CA ASN A 220 5.99 -7.00 -24.85
C ASN A 220 4.60 -6.48 -24.44
N PRO A 221 3.96 -7.07 -23.42
CA PRO A 221 2.76 -6.50 -22.83
C PRO A 221 2.92 -5.02 -22.52
N ILE A 222 1.86 -4.25 -22.74
CA ILE A 222 1.88 -2.80 -22.52
C ILE A 222 1.90 -2.55 -21.02
N LYS A 223 2.87 -1.75 -20.58
CA LYS A 223 2.95 -1.21 -19.23
C LYS A 223 3.61 0.17 -19.30
N LEU A 224 2.79 1.19 -19.48
CA LEU A 224 3.23 2.57 -19.67
C LEU A 224 2.61 3.47 -18.60
N THR A 225 3.42 4.38 -18.06
CA THR A 225 2.98 5.36 -17.06
C THR A 225 3.78 6.65 -17.21
N THR A 226 3.14 7.79 -16.91
CA THR A 226 3.84 9.07 -16.78
C THR A 226 4.33 9.36 -15.37
N ALA A 227 4.16 8.42 -14.43
CA ALA A 227 4.72 8.52 -13.09
C ALA A 227 6.24 8.74 -13.16
N GLY A 228 6.75 9.71 -12.39
CA GLY A 228 8.16 10.10 -12.45
C GLY A 228 8.54 10.94 -13.67
N ASN A 229 7.55 11.56 -14.33
CA ASN A 229 7.72 12.40 -15.52
C ASN A 229 8.29 11.66 -16.75
N PHE A 230 7.93 10.39 -16.93
CA PHE A 230 8.29 9.61 -18.10
C PHE A 230 7.21 9.72 -19.18
N ALA A 231 7.57 10.19 -20.37
CA ALA A 231 6.67 10.18 -21.52
C ALA A 231 6.48 8.75 -22.06
N PHE A 232 5.32 8.43 -22.67
CA PHE A 232 5.05 7.13 -23.27
C PHE A 232 5.97 6.82 -24.46
N ALA A 233 6.39 7.86 -25.17
CA ALA A 233 7.39 7.79 -26.24
C ALA A 233 8.10 9.16 -26.39
N PRO A 234 9.27 9.23 -27.02
CA PRO A 234 9.94 10.51 -27.31
C PRO A 234 9.03 11.46 -28.10
N GLY A 235 8.93 12.71 -27.65
CA GLY A 235 8.10 13.74 -28.26
C GLY A 235 6.60 13.69 -27.91
N VAL A 236 6.18 12.73 -27.08
CA VAL A 236 4.79 12.66 -26.56
C VAL A 236 4.69 13.47 -25.27
N ASN A 237 3.64 14.26 -25.15
CA ASN A 237 3.35 15.05 -23.94
C ASN A 237 3.12 14.14 -22.73
N LEU A 238 3.30 14.69 -21.53
CA LEU A 238 2.95 14.02 -20.27
C LEU A 238 1.44 14.07 -19.98
N GLU A 239 0.74 15.02 -20.58
CA GLU A 239 -0.67 15.32 -20.38
C GLU A 239 -1.36 15.59 -21.71
N LYS A 240 -2.67 15.37 -21.75
CA LYS A 240 -3.54 15.70 -22.93
C LYS A 240 -3.02 15.12 -24.24
N PHE A 241 -2.72 13.84 -24.21
CA PHE A 241 -2.27 13.08 -25.38
C PHE A 241 -3.15 11.85 -25.62
N SER A 242 -3.01 11.23 -26.78
CA SER A 242 -3.66 9.97 -27.11
C SER A 242 -2.70 8.96 -27.74
N ALA A 243 -3.06 7.70 -27.64
CA ALA A 243 -2.32 6.58 -28.22
C ALA A 243 -3.27 5.54 -28.81
N LYS A 244 -2.88 5.00 -29.97
CA LYS A 244 -3.55 3.86 -30.60
C LYS A 244 -2.54 2.74 -30.74
N PHE A 245 -2.89 1.54 -30.22
CA PHE A 245 -2.10 0.33 -30.33
C PHE A 245 -2.84 -0.65 -31.24
N GLU A 246 -2.19 -1.15 -32.28
CA GLU A 246 -2.78 -2.02 -33.28
C GLU A 246 -1.92 -3.26 -33.49
N THR A 247 -2.58 -4.41 -33.65
CA THR A 247 -1.91 -5.66 -34.07
C THR A 247 -2.86 -6.62 -34.72
N GLU A 248 -2.31 -7.60 -35.45
CA GLU A 248 -2.99 -8.80 -35.88
C GLU A 248 -2.47 -9.99 -35.03
N PHE A 249 -3.38 -10.74 -34.48
CA PHE A 249 -3.10 -11.93 -33.68
C PHE A 249 -3.61 -13.17 -34.40
N ILE A 250 -2.74 -14.17 -34.61
CA ILE A 250 -3.14 -15.48 -35.16
C ILE A 250 -3.21 -16.47 -34.00
N ALA A 251 -4.41 -16.99 -33.71
CA ALA A 251 -4.62 -17.87 -32.60
C ALA A 251 -3.86 -19.21 -32.74
N PRO A 252 -3.00 -19.60 -31.79
CA PRO A 252 -2.25 -20.86 -31.88
C PRO A 252 -3.11 -22.09 -31.57
N ALA A 253 -4.26 -21.91 -30.91
CA ALA A 253 -5.19 -22.97 -30.54
C ALA A 253 -6.63 -22.46 -30.55
N THR A 254 -7.62 -23.40 -30.60
CA THR A 254 -9.02 -23.10 -30.34
C THR A 254 -9.27 -23.18 -28.85
N GLU A 255 -9.48 -22.04 -28.21
CA GLU A 255 -9.59 -21.95 -26.74
C GLU A 255 -10.21 -20.62 -26.31
N GLU A 256 -10.48 -20.48 -25.02
CA GLU A 256 -10.80 -19.20 -24.39
C GLU A 256 -9.51 -18.55 -23.90
N ILE A 257 -9.29 -17.32 -24.33
CA ILE A 257 -8.23 -16.43 -23.85
C ILE A 257 -8.83 -15.32 -22.99
N VAL A 258 -7.99 -14.59 -22.28
CA VAL A 258 -8.40 -13.42 -21.50
C VAL A 258 -7.64 -12.20 -21.99
N PHE A 259 -8.35 -11.13 -22.30
CA PHE A 259 -7.78 -9.79 -22.40
C PHE A 259 -7.76 -9.18 -21.00
N LYS A 260 -6.56 -8.89 -20.50
CA LYS A 260 -6.33 -8.28 -19.19
C LYS A 260 -5.74 -6.90 -19.38
N GLY A 261 -6.42 -5.87 -18.94
CA GLY A 261 -5.87 -4.52 -19.05
C GLY A 261 -6.81 -3.43 -18.58
N GLY A 262 -6.26 -2.24 -18.50
CA GLY A 262 -6.95 -1.03 -18.10
C GLY A 262 -6.06 0.19 -18.17
N ALA A 263 -6.66 1.36 -18.01
CA ALA A 263 -5.98 2.64 -18.07
C ALA A 263 -6.67 3.69 -17.19
N THR A 264 -5.96 4.76 -16.86
CA THR A 264 -6.56 6.04 -16.47
C THR A 264 -6.99 6.79 -17.71
N GLY A 265 -8.03 7.64 -17.62
CA GLY A 265 -8.56 8.36 -18.77
C GLY A 265 -9.47 7.50 -19.64
N TYR A 266 -9.46 7.75 -20.96
CA TYR A 266 -10.24 6.99 -21.92
C TYR A 266 -9.51 5.70 -22.31
N PHE A 267 -10.25 4.61 -22.31
CA PHE A 267 -9.79 3.29 -22.75
C PHE A 267 -10.86 2.60 -23.59
N GLU A 268 -10.47 2.09 -24.76
CA GLU A 268 -11.33 1.27 -25.59
C GLU A 268 -10.53 0.12 -26.20
N LEU A 269 -11.00 -1.10 -25.99
CA LEU A 269 -10.47 -2.33 -26.60
C LEU A 269 -11.44 -2.82 -27.67
N MET A 270 -10.92 -2.99 -28.86
CA MET A 270 -11.68 -3.46 -30.03
C MET A 270 -11.07 -4.75 -30.57
N VAL A 271 -11.92 -5.69 -30.95
CA VAL A 271 -11.52 -6.92 -31.66
C VAL A 271 -12.31 -7.03 -32.96
N ASN A 272 -11.62 -7.13 -34.10
CA ASN A 272 -12.21 -7.14 -35.42
C ASN A 272 -13.17 -5.97 -35.73
N GLY A 273 -12.87 -4.79 -35.12
CA GLY A 273 -13.69 -3.58 -35.27
C GLY A 273 -14.87 -3.48 -34.32
N GLU A 274 -15.12 -4.49 -33.50
CA GLU A 274 -16.15 -4.46 -32.45
C GLU A 274 -15.55 -4.01 -31.14
N SER A 275 -16.17 -3.02 -30.47
CA SER A 275 -15.77 -2.51 -29.14
C SER A 275 -16.24 -3.49 -28.09
N ILE A 276 -15.31 -4.23 -27.47
CA ILE A 276 -15.60 -5.21 -26.42
C ILE A 276 -15.47 -4.62 -25.00
N ARG A 277 -14.78 -3.50 -24.88
CA ARG A 277 -14.68 -2.75 -23.61
C ARG A 277 -14.43 -1.28 -23.91
N LYS A 278 -15.19 -0.39 -23.23
CA LYS A 278 -15.03 1.06 -23.37
C LYS A 278 -15.41 1.76 -22.08
N TYR A 279 -14.59 2.70 -21.65
CA TYR A 279 -14.87 3.57 -20.51
C TYR A 279 -13.98 4.83 -20.52
N ALA A 280 -14.33 5.81 -19.67
CA ALA A 280 -13.47 6.89 -19.27
C ALA A 280 -13.52 7.02 -17.75
N ASN A 281 -12.37 6.97 -17.08
CA ASN A 281 -12.28 7.04 -15.64
C ASN A 281 -10.96 7.69 -15.22
N TRP A 282 -10.96 8.40 -14.11
CA TRP A 282 -9.77 9.01 -13.54
C TRP A 282 -8.83 7.99 -12.84
N ARG A 283 -9.36 6.79 -12.50
CA ARG A 283 -8.59 5.66 -11.95
C ARG A 283 -8.37 4.59 -13.02
N THR A 284 -7.28 3.83 -12.87
CA THR A 284 -7.03 2.65 -13.71
C THR A 284 -8.03 1.55 -13.38
N LEU A 285 -8.90 1.23 -14.32
CA LEU A 285 -9.85 0.12 -14.20
C LEU A 285 -9.33 -1.12 -14.94
N ILE A 286 -8.70 -2.04 -14.21
CA ILE A 286 -8.26 -3.30 -14.80
C ILE A 286 -9.46 -4.20 -15.03
N SER A 287 -9.65 -4.62 -16.28
CA SER A 287 -10.70 -5.53 -16.72
C SER A 287 -10.10 -6.86 -17.14
N ARG A 288 -10.84 -7.95 -16.92
CA ARG A 288 -10.54 -9.29 -17.40
C ARG A 288 -11.71 -9.70 -18.32
N ILE A 289 -11.46 -9.84 -19.60
CA ILE A 289 -12.50 -10.08 -20.60
C ILE A 289 -12.20 -11.42 -21.28
N PRO A 290 -12.98 -12.48 -20.97
CA PRO A 290 -12.85 -13.75 -21.67
C PRO A 290 -13.27 -13.61 -23.14
N TYR A 291 -12.52 -14.25 -24.04
CA TYR A 291 -12.77 -14.20 -25.46
C TYR A 291 -12.42 -15.54 -26.13
N LYS A 292 -13.35 -16.10 -26.90
CA LYS A 292 -13.13 -17.36 -27.61
C LYS A 292 -12.40 -17.15 -28.93
N VAL A 293 -11.33 -17.88 -29.14
CA VAL A 293 -10.55 -17.84 -30.38
C VAL A 293 -10.46 -19.21 -31.02
N GLU A 294 -10.29 -19.24 -32.33
CA GLU A 294 -10.20 -20.45 -33.16
C GLU A 294 -8.79 -20.57 -33.74
N LYS A 295 -8.21 -21.75 -33.70
CA LYS A 295 -6.87 -22.03 -34.20
C LYS A 295 -6.70 -21.56 -35.65
N GLY A 296 -5.64 -20.80 -35.92
CA GLY A 296 -5.29 -20.30 -37.23
C GLY A 296 -6.11 -19.10 -37.71
N LYS A 297 -7.17 -18.71 -37.00
CA LYS A 297 -7.96 -17.53 -37.31
C LYS A 297 -7.22 -16.26 -36.87
N LYS A 298 -7.30 -15.26 -37.73
CA LYS A 298 -6.70 -13.95 -37.51
C LYS A 298 -7.70 -13.04 -36.79
N TYR A 299 -7.23 -12.32 -35.76
CA TYR A 299 -7.99 -11.33 -34.98
C TYR A 299 -7.26 -10.00 -35.04
N LYS A 300 -7.96 -8.95 -35.43
CA LYS A 300 -7.44 -7.58 -35.39
C LYS A 300 -7.74 -6.98 -34.04
N ILE A 301 -6.69 -6.64 -33.27
CA ILE A 301 -6.80 -6.04 -31.94
C ILE A 301 -6.39 -4.57 -32.05
N GLU A 302 -7.24 -3.68 -31.56
CA GLU A 302 -7.00 -2.25 -31.48
C GLU A 302 -7.31 -1.75 -30.07
N ILE A 303 -6.39 -0.98 -29.48
CA ILE A 303 -6.60 -0.31 -28.22
C ILE A 303 -6.47 1.19 -28.44
N ARG A 304 -7.47 1.94 -28.00
CA ARG A 304 -7.45 3.41 -27.99
C ARG A 304 -7.34 3.90 -26.55
N TYR A 305 -6.40 4.79 -26.34
CA TYR A 305 -6.13 5.42 -25.05
C TYR A 305 -6.08 6.93 -25.20
N ALA A 306 -6.73 7.68 -24.32
CA ALA A 306 -6.54 9.13 -24.23
C ALA A 306 -6.46 9.61 -22.79
N GLN A 307 -5.44 10.42 -22.53
CA GLN A 307 -5.30 11.15 -21.27
C GLN A 307 -6.14 12.42 -21.32
N LEU A 308 -7.21 12.45 -20.53
CA LEU A 308 -8.24 13.50 -20.58
C LEU A 308 -8.03 14.62 -19.54
N ASN A 309 -7.21 14.39 -18.54
CA ASN A 309 -6.98 15.30 -17.41
C ASN A 309 -5.50 15.44 -17.10
N ASP A 310 -5.17 16.22 -16.08
CA ASP A 310 -3.79 16.55 -15.66
C ASP A 310 -3.20 15.49 -14.68
N TRP A 311 -3.86 14.35 -14.51
CA TRP A 311 -3.40 13.25 -13.65
C TRP A 311 -2.44 12.33 -14.38
N GLN A 312 -1.69 11.53 -13.62
CA GLN A 312 -0.78 10.54 -14.20
C GLN A 312 -1.49 9.64 -15.21
N ALA A 313 -0.94 9.58 -16.40
CA ALA A 313 -1.34 8.60 -17.41
C ALA A 313 -0.85 7.21 -17.02
N ASN A 314 -1.73 6.22 -17.16
CA ASN A 314 -1.38 4.83 -16.87
C ASN A 314 -2.16 3.89 -17.80
N ILE A 315 -1.46 2.97 -18.44
CA ILE A 315 -2.10 1.90 -19.26
C ILE A 315 -1.32 0.61 -19.08
N GLU A 316 -2.06 -0.46 -18.79
CA GLU A 316 -1.55 -1.84 -18.76
C GLU A 316 -2.42 -2.70 -19.67
N PHE A 317 -1.80 -3.56 -20.49
CA PHE A 317 -2.52 -4.51 -21.32
C PHE A 317 -1.67 -5.73 -21.64
N ASP A 318 -2.26 -6.90 -21.43
CA ASP A 318 -1.78 -8.20 -21.87
C ASP A 318 -2.98 -9.07 -22.29
N PHE A 319 -2.74 -10.11 -23.07
CA PHE A 319 -3.75 -11.10 -23.36
C PHE A 319 -3.13 -12.46 -23.65
N GLY A 320 -3.90 -13.52 -23.40
CA GLY A 320 -3.45 -14.88 -23.63
C GLY A 320 -4.27 -15.90 -22.88
N LYS A 321 -3.72 -17.11 -22.75
CA LYS A 321 -4.34 -18.19 -22.01
C LYS A 321 -4.10 -18.03 -20.51
N GLU A 322 -5.16 -18.12 -19.72
CA GLU A 322 -5.01 -18.23 -18.27
C GLU A 322 -4.75 -19.68 -17.87
N VAL A 323 -3.74 -19.87 -17.05
CA VAL A 323 -3.39 -21.16 -16.47
C VAL A 323 -3.23 -21.00 -14.96
N SER A 324 -3.55 -22.04 -14.19
CA SER A 324 -3.25 -22.07 -12.76
C SER A 324 -1.75 -21.97 -12.54
N VAL A 325 -1.36 -21.30 -11.44
CA VAL A 325 0.05 -21.18 -11.06
C VAL A 325 0.61 -22.57 -10.79
N ASP A 326 1.69 -22.93 -11.49
CA ASP A 326 2.51 -24.11 -11.25
C ASP A 326 3.88 -23.67 -10.74
N TYR A 327 4.23 -24.11 -9.55
CA TYR A 327 5.49 -23.75 -8.91
C TYR A 327 6.67 -24.64 -9.30
N SER A 328 6.47 -25.63 -10.18
CA SER A 328 7.52 -26.60 -10.58
C SER A 328 8.75 -25.90 -11.18
N ASP A 329 8.54 -24.94 -12.07
CA ASP A 329 9.62 -24.19 -12.68
C ASP A 329 10.38 -23.34 -11.64
N LEU A 330 9.68 -22.70 -10.72
CA LEU A 330 10.27 -21.96 -9.61
C LEU A 330 11.14 -22.91 -8.74
N ILE A 331 10.61 -24.05 -8.34
CA ILE A 331 11.33 -25.03 -7.52
C ILE A 331 12.58 -25.54 -8.24
N ASN A 332 12.48 -25.82 -9.55
CA ASN A 332 13.63 -26.23 -10.36
C ASN A 332 14.70 -25.14 -10.43
N LYS A 333 14.32 -23.89 -10.61
CA LYS A 333 15.23 -22.73 -10.61
C LYS A 333 15.95 -22.56 -9.27
N LEU A 334 15.28 -22.91 -8.17
CA LEU A 334 15.80 -22.85 -6.81
C LEU A 334 16.55 -24.12 -6.36
N LYS A 335 16.86 -25.04 -7.28
CA LYS A 335 17.62 -26.24 -6.95
C LYS A 335 19.01 -25.90 -6.40
N GLY A 336 19.40 -26.47 -5.27
CA GLY A 336 20.67 -26.18 -4.59
C GLY A 336 20.68 -24.89 -3.76
N ILE A 337 19.55 -24.18 -3.67
CA ILE A 337 19.40 -23.02 -2.78
C ILE A 337 18.60 -23.48 -1.56
N GLU A 338 19.17 -23.32 -0.38
CA GLU A 338 18.56 -23.75 0.88
C GLU A 338 17.66 -22.65 1.49
N THR A 339 18.13 -21.40 1.48
CA THR A 339 17.49 -20.29 2.15
C THR A 339 16.81 -19.37 1.14
N ILE A 340 15.55 -19.03 1.42
CA ILE A 340 14.69 -18.17 0.62
C ILE A 340 14.22 -17.00 1.48
N ILE A 341 14.37 -15.79 0.97
CA ILE A 341 13.63 -14.62 1.46
C ILE A 341 12.40 -14.49 0.56
N PHE A 342 11.22 -14.71 1.12
CA PHE A 342 9.96 -14.48 0.43
C PHE A 342 9.44 -13.09 0.82
N VAL A 343 9.27 -12.21 -0.14
CA VAL A 343 8.77 -10.84 0.07
C VAL A 343 7.36 -10.74 -0.49
N GLY A 344 6.40 -10.62 0.39
CA GLY A 344 4.98 -10.63 0.03
C GLY A 344 4.14 -9.80 0.99
N GLY A 345 2.88 -10.15 1.12
CA GLY A 345 1.90 -9.41 1.90
C GLY A 345 0.87 -8.71 1.03
N LEU A 346 0.64 -7.44 1.30
CA LEU A 346 -0.33 -6.60 0.59
C LEU A 346 0.38 -5.49 -0.18
N SER A 347 -0.43 -4.58 -0.72
CA SER A 347 0.03 -3.37 -1.41
C SER A 347 -1.05 -2.31 -1.33
N GLY A 348 -0.68 -1.04 -1.30
CA GLY A 348 -1.59 0.08 -1.48
C GLY A 348 -2.42 0.04 -2.77
N LYS A 349 -2.05 -0.80 -3.73
CA LYS A 349 -2.84 -1.09 -4.95
C LYS A 349 -4.06 -1.99 -4.70
N LEU A 350 -4.13 -2.66 -3.56
CA LEU A 350 -5.24 -3.54 -3.15
C LEU A 350 -6.08 -2.93 -2.03
N GLU A 351 -5.42 -2.36 -1.04
CA GLU A 351 -6.02 -1.77 0.16
C GLU A 351 -5.87 -0.25 0.13
N GLY A 352 -6.66 0.40 -0.69
CA GLY A 352 -6.75 1.85 -0.77
C GLY A 352 -8.20 2.28 -0.67
N GLU A 353 -8.41 3.57 -0.54
CA GLU A 353 -9.74 4.14 -0.40
C GLU A 353 -10.51 4.09 -1.73
N GLU A 354 -11.74 3.56 -1.70
CA GLU A 354 -12.69 3.55 -2.82
C GLU A 354 -12.10 3.11 -4.17
N MET A 355 -11.30 2.06 -4.16
CA MET A 355 -10.64 1.56 -5.36
C MET A 355 -11.53 0.61 -6.16
N PRO A 356 -11.42 0.57 -7.50
CA PRO A 356 -12.11 -0.40 -8.34
C PRO A 356 -11.45 -1.80 -8.26
N VAL A 357 -11.22 -2.28 -7.05
CA VAL A 357 -10.59 -3.58 -6.76
C VAL A 357 -11.68 -4.60 -6.45
N ASN A 358 -11.62 -5.76 -7.11
CA ASN A 358 -12.49 -6.90 -6.84
C ASN A 358 -11.71 -8.20 -7.06
N PHE A 359 -11.01 -8.64 -6.01
CA PHE A 359 -10.26 -9.89 -5.96
C PHE A 359 -10.69 -10.70 -4.73
N PRO A 360 -10.41 -12.01 -4.66
CA PRO A 360 -10.62 -12.76 -3.43
C PRO A 360 -9.91 -12.10 -2.23
N GLY A 361 -10.68 -11.75 -1.21
CA GLY A 361 -10.19 -11.03 -0.03
C GLY A 361 -10.24 -9.50 -0.10
N PHE A 362 -10.63 -8.91 -1.26
CA PHE A 362 -10.66 -7.46 -1.47
C PHE A 362 -11.86 -7.02 -2.29
N LYS A 363 -12.51 -5.92 -1.89
CA LYS A 363 -13.63 -5.32 -2.61
C LYS A 363 -13.64 -3.81 -2.39
N GLY A 364 -13.57 -3.03 -3.48
CA GLY A 364 -13.65 -1.57 -3.40
C GLY A 364 -12.45 -0.89 -2.71
N GLY A 365 -11.34 -1.62 -2.51
CA GLY A 365 -10.21 -1.17 -1.71
C GLY A 365 -10.24 -1.66 -0.25
N ASP A 366 -11.38 -2.18 0.20
CA ASP A 366 -11.54 -2.78 1.52
C ASP A 366 -11.18 -4.26 1.51
N ARG A 367 -10.74 -4.76 2.66
CA ARG A 367 -10.52 -6.19 2.88
C ARG A 367 -11.81 -6.88 3.28
N THR A 368 -12.14 -7.99 2.62
CA THR A 368 -13.27 -8.85 2.99
C THR A 368 -12.88 -9.97 3.96
N ASN A 369 -11.59 -10.17 4.17
CA ASN A 369 -10.99 -11.01 5.22
C ASN A 369 -9.58 -10.48 5.53
N ILE A 370 -8.96 -10.98 6.61
CA ILE A 370 -7.62 -10.55 7.04
C ILE A 370 -6.53 -11.57 6.67
N GLU A 371 -6.84 -12.54 5.83
CA GLU A 371 -5.92 -13.62 5.43
C GLU A 371 -4.84 -13.12 4.46
N LEU A 372 -3.67 -13.76 4.47
CA LEU A 372 -2.70 -13.61 3.40
C LEU A 372 -3.31 -14.14 2.08
N PRO A 373 -3.14 -13.46 0.93
CA PRO A 373 -3.66 -13.95 -0.34
C PRO A 373 -3.26 -15.40 -0.63
N SER A 374 -4.23 -16.20 -1.06
CA SER A 374 -4.07 -17.66 -1.20
C SER A 374 -2.93 -18.07 -2.12
N VAL A 375 -2.68 -17.30 -3.20
CA VAL A 375 -1.59 -17.56 -4.14
C VAL A 375 -0.22 -17.46 -3.47
N GLN A 376 -0.02 -16.49 -2.58
CA GLN A 376 1.22 -16.33 -1.82
C GLN A 376 1.37 -17.46 -0.79
N ARG A 377 0.29 -17.80 -0.07
CA ARG A 377 0.24 -18.92 0.88
C ARG A 377 0.58 -20.24 0.21
N ASN A 378 0.06 -20.47 -1.01
CA ASN A 378 0.36 -21.66 -1.80
C ASN A 378 1.82 -21.69 -2.27
N CYS A 379 2.38 -20.54 -2.66
CA CYS A 379 3.81 -20.44 -3.00
C CYS A 379 4.70 -20.78 -1.80
N LEU A 380 4.42 -20.21 -0.63
CA LEU A 380 5.14 -20.52 0.62
C LEU A 380 5.07 -22.01 0.96
N LYS A 381 3.90 -22.64 0.84
CA LYS A 381 3.72 -24.09 1.03
C LYS A 381 4.55 -24.91 0.04
N ALA A 382 4.56 -24.55 -1.25
CA ALA A 382 5.35 -25.22 -2.27
C ALA A 382 6.86 -25.13 -1.99
N LEU A 383 7.34 -23.96 -1.57
CA LEU A 383 8.73 -23.75 -1.15
C LEU A 383 9.09 -24.61 0.08
N LYS A 384 8.22 -24.66 1.10
CA LYS A 384 8.42 -25.49 2.30
C LYS A 384 8.44 -26.99 1.97
N GLN A 385 7.52 -27.45 1.12
CA GLN A 385 7.48 -28.85 0.64
C GLN A 385 8.74 -29.23 -0.15
N ALA A 386 9.36 -28.26 -0.83
CA ALA A 386 10.65 -28.43 -1.49
C ALA A 386 11.86 -28.35 -0.53
N GLY A 387 11.63 -28.34 0.79
CA GLY A 387 12.67 -28.37 1.83
C GLY A 387 13.40 -27.03 2.03
N LYS A 388 12.81 -25.91 1.60
CA LYS A 388 13.44 -24.59 1.77
C LYS A 388 13.28 -24.05 3.18
N LYS A 389 14.30 -23.35 3.67
CA LYS A 389 14.21 -22.47 4.84
C LYS A 389 13.66 -21.11 4.37
N ILE A 390 12.59 -20.64 4.99
CA ILE A 390 11.84 -19.49 4.50
C ILE A 390 11.87 -18.37 5.53
N ILE A 391 12.37 -17.21 5.09
CA ILE A 391 12.27 -15.94 5.79
C ILE A 391 11.20 -15.12 5.08
N PHE A 392 10.07 -14.89 5.73
CA PHE A 392 8.98 -14.12 5.17
C PHE A 392 9.08 -12.65 5.59
N VAL A 393 9.23 -11.76 4.62
CA VAL A 393 9.14 -10.30 4.78
C VAL A 393 7.73 -9.88 4.37
N ASN A 394 6.92 -9.54 5.35
CA ASN A 394 5.52 -9.16 5.16
C ASN A 394 5.37 -7.65 5.01
N CYS A 395 4.92 -7.19 3.84
CA CYS A 395 4.57 -5.81 3.57
C CYS A 395 3.05 -5.65 3.71
N SER A 396 2.59 -4.85 4.66
CA SER A 396 1.16 -4.55 4.84
C SER A 396 0.99 -3.33 5.73
N GLY A 397 -0.02 -2.49 5.46
CA GLY A 397 -0.39 -1.37 6.33
C GLY A 397 -1.25 -1.79 7.52
N SER A 398 -1.85 -2.99 7.45
CA SER A 398 -2.77 -3.54 8.45
C SER A 398 -2.33 -4.93 8.93
N ALA A 399 -2.94 -5.43 9.99
CA ALA A 399 -2.71 -6.79 10.49
C ALA A 399 -3.15 -7.84 9.47
N ILE A 400 -2.34 -8.87 9.31
CA ILE A 400 -2.62 -10.08 8.52
C ILE A 400 -2.68 -11.29 9.45
N ALA A 401 -3.65 -12.17 9.23
CA ALA A 401 -3.72 -13.47 9.91
C ALA A 401 -2.64 -14.40 9.35
N LEU A 402 -1.57 -14.57 10.10
CA LEU A 402 -0.36 -15.32 9.70
C LEU A 402 -0.24 -16.70 10.37
N THR A 403 -1.34 -17.26 10.90
CA THR A 403 -1.29 -18.56 11.59
C THR A 403 -0.66 -19.67 10.75
N PRO A 404 -1.01 -19.87 9.46
CA PRO A 404 -0.33 -20.89 8.64
C PRO A 404 1.12 -20.55 8.32
N GLU A 405 1.47 -19.26 8.28
CA GLU A 405 2.81 -18.80 7.98
C GLU A 405 3.77 -19.01 9.14
N ILE A 406 3.29 -19.03 10.39
CA ILE A 406 4.09 -19.39 11.59
C ILE A 406 4.63 -20.81 11.46
N GLU A 407 3.83 -21.75 10.95
CA GLU A 407 4.24 -23.14 10.75
C GLU A 407 5.13 -23.32 9.51
N THR A 408 4.90 -22.52 8.49
CA THR A 408 5.56 -22.64 7.18
C THR A 408 6.92 -21.95 7.16
N CYS A 409 7.05 -20.79 7.80
CA CYS A 409 8.23 -19.94 7.73
C CYS A 409 9.15 -20.15 8.94
N ASP A 410 10.46 -20.00 8.72
CA ASP A 410 11.46 -20.09 9.77
C ASP A 410 11.67 -18.73 10.46
N ALA A 411 11.44 -17.62 9.76
CA ALA A 411 11.37 -16.28 10.34
C ALA A 411 10.30 -15.44 9.65
N ILE A 412 9.72 -14.48 10.37
CA ILE A 412 8.73 -13.52 9.86
C ILE A 412 9.12 -12.11 10.31
N LEU A 413 9.34 -11.22 9.35
CA LEU A 413 9.60 -9.80 9.57
C LEU A 413 8.42 -9.00 9.03
N GLN A 414 7.73 -8.26 9.89
CA GLN A 414 6.73 -7.28 9.51
C GLN A 414 7.45 -5.98 9.11
N ALA A 415 7.42 -5.68 7.81
CA ALA A 415 8.12 -4.54 7.23
C ALA A 415 7.21 -3.33 7.02
N TRP A 416 5.89 -3.47 7.16
CA TRP A 416 4.89 -2.43 6.90
C TRP A 416 4.96 -1.91 5.45
N TYR A 417 4.77 -0.61 5.25
CA TYR A 417 5.09 0.16 4.03
C TYR A 417 6.19 1.16 4.39
N PRO A 418 7.45 0.75 4.30
CA PRO A 418 8.56 1.41 5.00
C PRO A 418 9.15 2.64 4.27
N GLY A 419 8.51 3.13 3.20
CA GLY A 419 8.94 4.32 2.47
C GLY A 419 10.13 4.10 1.53
N GLU A 420 10.72 5.20 1.08
CA GLU A 420 11.75 5.21 0.03
C GLU A 420 13.03 4.43 0.38
N SER A 421 13.40 4.40 1.66
CA SER A 421 14.58 3.68 2.16
C SER A 421 14.26 2.27 2.67
N GLY A 422 13.03 1.78 2.44
CA GLY A 422 12.53 0.54 3.00
C GLY A 422 13.35 -0.69 2.63
N GLY A 423 13.80 -0.79 1.38
CA GLY A 423 14.63 -1.92 0.95
C GLY A 423 15.97 -1.98 1.69
N GLN A 424 16.60 -0.83 1.94
CA GLN A 424 17.81 -0.76 2.75
C GLN A 424 17.53 -1.16 4.20
N ALA A 425 16.47 -0.64 4.81
CA ALA A 425 16.11 -0.95 6.20
C ALA A 425 15.83 -2.45 6.41
N VAL A 426 15.07 -3.08 5.50
CA VAL A 426 14.83 -4.53 5.51
C VAL A 426 16.14 -5.30 5.41
N ALA A 427 17.01 -4.93 4.47
CA ALA A 427 18.30 -5.60 4.32
C ALA A 427 19.20 -5.43 5.56
N ASP A 428 19.22 -4.25 6.16
CA ASP A 428 19.99 -3.99 7.39
C ASP A 428 19.55 -4.90 8.54
N VAL A 429 18.24 -5.11 8.69
CA VAL A 429 17.69 -6.04 9.69
C VAL A 429 18.04 -7.48 9.31
N LEU A 430 17.77 -7.91 8.08
CA LEU A 430 18.01 -9.30 7.67
C LEU A 430 19.46 -9.75 7.82
N PHE A 431 20.43 -8.85 7.59
CA PHE A 431 21.85 -9.14 7.71
C PHE A 431 22.50 -8.68 9.04
N GLY A 432 21.70 -8.15 9.95
CA GLY A 432 22.13 -7.77 11.32
C GLY A 432 22.97 -6.51 11.40
N ASP A 433 22.93 -5.66 10.39
CA ASP A 433 23.50 -4.30 10.44
C ASP A 433 22.66 -3.40 11.35
N TYR A 434 21.39 -3.75 11.52
CA TYR A 434 20.46 -3.17 12.49
C TYR A 434 19.79 -4.28 13.32
N ASN A 435 19.71 -4.08 14.64
CA ASN A 435 19.01 -5.00 15.53
C ASN A 435 17.55 -4.55 15.68
N PRO A 436 16.56 -5.34 15.21
CA PRO A 436 15.16 -4.92 15.25
C PRO A 436 14.70 -4.62 16.68
N SER A 437 14.00 -3.51 16.83
CA SER A 437 13.43 -3.03 18.10
C SER A 437 11.94 -2.71 17.99
N GLY A 438 11.39 -2.69 16.79
CA GLY A 438 9.99 -2.36 16.54
C GLY A 438 9.04 -3.29 17.29
N LYS A 439 7.95 -2.71 17.79
CA LYS A 439 6.86 -3.42 18.47
C LYS A 439 5.56 -3.18 17.71
N LEU A 440 4.69 -4.18 17.68
CA LEU A 440 3.39 -4.06 17.02
C LEU A 440 2.55 -2.95 17.67
N PRO A 441 2.09 -1.96 16.89
CA PRO A 441 1.19 -0.90 17.38
C PRO A 441 -0.29 -1.33 17.34
N ILE A 442 -0.56 -2.55 16.90
CA ILE A 442 -1.90 -3.15 16.77
C ILE A 442 -1.85 -4.64 17.13
N THR A 443 -3.02 -5.20 17.42
CA THR A 443 -3.18 -6.64 17.70
C THR A 443 -3.32 -7.41 16.39
N PHE A 444 -2.59 -8.50 16.21
CA PHE A 444 -2.72 -9.44 15.10
C PHE A 444 -3.61 -10.61 15.51
N TYR A 445 -4.65 -10.89 14.74
CA TYR A 445 -5.60 -11.99 14.96
C TYR A 445 -5.11 -13.26 14.28
N LYS A 446 -5.58 -14.42 14.77
CA LYS A 446 -5.23 -15.74 14.22
C LYS A 446 -5.88 -16.00 12.86
N ASN A 447 -7.12 -15.54 12.70
CA ASN A 447 -7.92 -15.68 11.49
C ASN A 447 -9.09 -14.68 11.49
N SER A 448 -9.83 -14.63 10.41
CA SER A 448 -10.98 -13.73 10.26
C SER A 448 -12.15 -14.07 11.19
N ASP A 449 -12.26 -15.34 11.65
CA ASP A 449 -13.35 -15.77 12.55
C ASP A 449 -13.26 -15.15 13.94
N GLN A 450 -12.10 -14.61 14.32
CA GLN A 450 -11.93 -13.90 15.59
C GLN A 450 -12.47 -12.47 15.54
N LEU A 451 -12.77 -11.94 14.35
CA LEU A 451 -13.33 -10.60 14.22
C LEU A 451 -14.82 -10.64 14.56
N PRO A 452 -15.31 -9.70 15.39
CA PRO A 452 -16.76 -9.56 15.61
C PRO A 452 -17.44 -9.12 14.31
N ASP A 453 -18.77 -9.29 14.27
CA ASP A 453 -19.59 -8.79 13.18
C ASP A 453 -19.29 -7.32 12.87
N PHE A 454 -19.31 -6.95 11.59
CA PHE A 454 -18.97 -5.61 11.13
C PHE A 454 -19.83 -4.52 11.77
N GLU A 455 -21.13 -4.79 11.99
CA GLU A 455 -22.07 -3.85 12.62
C GLU A 455 -21.94 -3.83 14.17
N ASN A 456 -21.16 -4.71 14.76
CA ASN A 456 -20.93 -4.74 16.19
C ASN A 456 -19.81 -3.77 16.60
N TYR A 457 -20.15 -2.62 17.12
CA TYR A 457 -19.21 -1.60 17.60
C TYR A 457 -18.72 -1.81 19.03
N SER A 458 -19.09 -2.93 19.69
CA SER A 458 -18.55 -3.29 21.01
C SER A 458 -17.04 -3.51 20.92
N MET A 459 -16.30 -3.06 21.95
CA MET A 459 -14.85 -3.27 22.04
C MET A 459 -14.48 -4.67 22.50
N LYS A 460 -15.45 -5.50 22.93
CA LYS A 460 -15.18 -6.87 23.38
C LYS A 460 -14.47 -7.69 22.31
N GLY A 461 -13.38 -8.36 22.67
CA GLY A 461 -12.56 -9.14 21.75
C GLY A 461 -11.68 -8.32 20.79
N ARG A 462 -11.56 -7.00 21.01
CA ARG A 462 -10.74 -6.09 20.18
C ARG A 462 -9.57 -5.51 20.96
N THR A 463 -8.52 -5.17 20.22
CA THR A 463 -7.34 -4.43 20.69
C THR A 463 -6.57 -5.09 21.85
N TYR A 464 -5.55 -4.42 22.38
CA TYR A 464 -4.75 -4.87 23.51
C TYR A 464 -5.56 -4.98 24.82
N ARG A 465 -6.70 -4.28 24.90
CA ARG A 465 -7.51 -4.21 26.12
C ARG A 465 -8.41 -5.43 26.32
N PHE A 466 -8.96 -5.97 25.21
CA PHE A 466 -10.06 -6.93 25.27
C PHE A 466 -9.83 -8.20 24.46
N MET A 467 -8.71 -8.30 23.72
CA MET A 467 -8.34 -9.49 22.97
C MET A 467 -7.36 -10.34 23.76
N GLU A 468 -7.85 -11.48 24.26
CA GLU A 468 -7.07 -12.38 25.13
C GLU A 468 -6.26 -13.42 24.34
N ASP A 469 -6.71 -13.82 23.15
CA ASP A 469 -6.16 -14.90 22.35
C ASP A 469 -5.62 -14.41 20.98
N ALA A 470 -4.77 -13.37 21.02
CA ALA A 470 -4.14 -12.81 19.83
C ALA A 470 -3.09 -13.76 19.24
N LEU A 471 -2.89 -13.72 17.91
CA LEU A 471 -1.74 -14.35 17.27
C LEU A 471 -0.45 -13.68 17.73
N PHE A 472 -0.40 -12.35 17.62
CA PHE A 472 0.63 -11.50 18.19
C PHE A 472 -0.04 -10.32 18.90
N PRO A 473 0.17 -10.14 20.19
CA PRO A 473 -0.46 -9.05 20.94
C PRO A 473 0.18 -7.69 20.58
N PHE A 474 -0.56 -6.62 20.83
CA PHE A 474 0.00 -5.26 20.87
C PHE A 474 1.30 -5.21 21.68
N GLY A 475 2.29 -4.51 21.16
CA GLY A 475 3.60 -4.39 21.82
C GLY A 475 4.52 -5.59 21.61
N TYR A 476 4.11 -6.62 20.84
CA TYR A 476 4.96 -7.76 20.53
C TYR A 476 6.03 -7.38 19.51
N GLY A 477 7.23 -7.92 19.67
CA GLY A 477 8.35 -7.81 18.73
C GLY A 477 9.61 -8.40 19.35
N LEU A 478 10.33 -9.19 18.56
CA LEU A 478 11.59 -9.85 18.94
C LEU A 478 12.80 -8.97 18.62
N SER A 479 13.92 -9.28 19.24
CA SER A 479 15.22 -8.64 19.00
C SER A 479 16.30 -9.71 18.83
N TYR A 480 17.45 -9.36 18.25
CA TYR A 480 18.65 -10.22 18.22
C TYR A 480 19.42 -10.22 19.54
N THR A 481 18.95 -9.47 20.52
CA THR A 481 19.48 -9.48 21.88
C THR A 481 18.34 -9.80 22.88
N ARG A 482 18.64 -9.80 24.17
CA ARG A 482 17.67 -10.03 25.23
C ARG A 482 17.78 -8.96 26.29
N PHE A 483 16.62 -8.54 26.79
CA PHE A 483 16.52 -7.58 27.87
C PHE A 483 15.87 -8.24 29.09
N GLU A 484 16.34 -7.87 30.25
CA GLU A 484 15.74 -8.14 31.53
C GLU A 484 15.13 -6.84 32.06
N ILE A 485 13.81 -6.85 32.28
CA ILE A 485 13.07 -5.74 32.84
C ILE A 485 12.89 -6.05 34.34
N GLY A 486 13.49 -5.22 35.18
CA GLY A 486 13.44 -5.40 36.62
C GLY A 486 12.12 -4.91 37.23
N GLN A 487 12.02 -5.03 38.55
CA GLN A 487 10.82 -4.64 39.27
C GLN A 487 10.61 -3.13 39.20
N ALA A 488 9.41 -2.71 38.81
CA ALA A 488 8.97 -1.34 38.82
C ALA A 488 8.82 -0.82 40.27
N LYS A 489 9.26 0.42 40.55
CA LYS A 489 9.16 1.07 41.84
C LYS A 489 8.56 2.45 41.69
N LEU A 490 7.57 2.77 42.49
CA LEU A 490 7.01 4.10 42.65
C LEU A 490 7.71 4.83 43.80
N ASN A 491 7.99 6.11 43.62
CA ASN A 491 8.52 6.95 44.70
C ASN A 491 7.47 7.32 45.74
N LYS A 492 6.18 7.28 45.36
CA LYS A 492 5.02 7.51 46.22
C LYS A 492 3.91 6.52 45.88
N THR A 493 3.14 6.07 46.85
CA THR A 493 1.96 5.19 46.67
C THR A 493 0.64 5.96 46.72
N GLU A 494 0.67 7.20 47.21
CA GLU A 494 -0.47 8.10 47.29
C GLU A 494 -0.06 9.49 46.80
N ILE A 495 -0.89 10.12 46.00
CA ILE A 495 -0.70 11.48 45.48
C ILE A 495 -2.04 12.22 45.44
N ASN A 496 -2.00 13.54 45.56
CA ASN A 496 -3.14 14.41 45.31
C ASN A 496 -3.29 14.70 43.81
N GLU A 497 -4.43 15.25 43.41
CA GLU A 497 -4.80 15.52 42.01
C GLU A 497 -3.76 16.33 41.22
N ASN A 498 -3.04 17.24 41.87
CA ASN A 498 -2.03 18.12 41.28
C ASN A 498 -0.57 17.66 41.51
N GLU A 499 -0.37 16.45 42.01
CA GLU A 499 0.97 15.89 42.25
C GLU A 499 1.36 14.88 41.19
N SER A 500 2.65 14.68 41.00
CA SER A 500 3.22 13.64 40.12
C SER A 500 3.80 12.49 40.92
N VAL A 501 3.78 11.31 40.33
CA VAL A 501 4.47 10.12 40.80
C VAL A 501 5.59 9.75 39.84
N GLU A 502 6.72 9.34 40.36
CA GLU A 502 7.84 8.84 39.54
C GLU A 502 7.88 7.33 39.60
N LEU A 503 7.95 6.73 38.41
CA LEU A 503 8.10 5.28 38.20
C LEU A 503 9.52 4.99 37.72
N THR A 504 10.26 4.20 38.47
CA THR A 504 11.60 3.73 38.07
C THR A 504 11.56 2.25 37.72
N ILE A 505 12.06 1.91 36.51
CA ILE A 505 12.14 0.54 36.00
C ILE A 505 13.57 0.26 35.53
N PRO A 506 14.32 -0.68 36.16
CA PRO A 506 15.62 -1.10 35.65
C PRO A 506 15.46 -1.90 34.36
N VAL A 507 16.21 -1.56 33.35
CA VAL A 507 16.29 -2.31 32.08
C VAL A 507 17.73 -2.69 31.81
N LYS A 508 18.01 -3.98 31.63
CA LYS A 508 19.36 -4.50 31.41
C LYS A 508 19.41 -5.33 30.13
N ASN A 509 20.32 -4.97 29.23
CA ASN A 509 20.64 -5.85 28.10
C ASN A 509 21.52 -7.01 28.63
N ILE A 510 21.01 -8.24 28.53
CA ILE A 510 21.68 -9.47 28.96
C ILE A 510 22.20 -10.30 27.78
N GLY A 511 22.02 -9.81 26.55
CA GLY A 511 22.52 -10.45 25.35
C GLY A 511 23.91 -9.97 24.93
N LYS A 512 24.30 -10.30 23.69
CA LYS A 512 25.64 -10.01 23.15
C LYS A 512 25.66 -8.90 22.10
N ARG A 513 24.51 -8.33 21.78
CA ARG A 513 24.37 -7.25 20.78
C ARG A 513 23.76 -6.05 21.44
N ASP A 514 24.16 -4.86 21.02
CA ASP A 514 23.46 -3.64 21.37
C ASP A 514 22.04 -3.65 20.78
N GLY A 515 21.11 -3.00 21.45
CA GLY A 515 19.72 -2.94 21.03
C GLY A 515 18.90 -1.99 21.86
N THR A 516 17.70 -1.73 21.38
CA THR A 516 16.69 -0.90 22.06
C THR A 516 15.53 -1.78 22.50
N GLU A 517 14.95 -1.48 23.66
CA GLU A 517 13.73 -2.12 24.15
C GLU A 517 12.68 -1.08 24.49
N ILE A 518 11.41 -1.42 24.25
CA ILE A 518 10.27 -0.56 24.56
C ILE A 518 9.58 -1.08 25.81
N VAL A 519 9.61 -0.27 26.86
CA VAL A 519 8.92 -0.55 28.12
C VAL A 519 7.55 0.13 28.09
N GLN A 520 6.49 -0.67 28.16
CA GLN A 520 5.12 -0.18 28.14
C GLN A 520 4.64 0.04 29.58
N VAL A 521 4.09 1.22 29.87
CA VAL A 521 3.51 1.58 31.16
C VAL A 521 2.01 1.79 30.98
N TYR A 522 1.20 1.06 31.74
CA TYR A 522 -0.25 1.14 31.69
C TYR A 522 -0.81 1.72 32.99
N ILE A 523 -1.79 2.61 32.86
CA ILE A 523 -2.57 3.16 33.98
C ILE A 523 -4.06 2.89 33.74
N ARG A 524 -4.77 2.51 34.78
CA ARG A 524 -6.22 2.33 34.73
C ARG A 524 -6.87 2.90 36.00
N LYS A 525 -8.12 3.29 35.87
CA LYS A 525 -8.97 3.64 37.02
C LYS A 525 -9.41 2.33 37.70
N VAL A 526 -9.28 2.29 39.06
CA VAL A 526 -9.76 1.17 39.86
C VAL A 526 -11.30 1.14 39.81
N ASN A 527 -11.89 -0.03 39.57
CA ASN A 527 -13.35 -0.24 39.42
C ASN A 527 -13.96 0.36 38.15
N ASP A 528 -13.17 0.64 37.13
CA ASP A 528 -13.69 0.95 35.80
C ASP A 528 -14.06 -0.36 35.11
N SER A 529 -15.36 -0.65 34.95
CA SER A 529 -15.86 -1.86 34.29
C SER A 529 -15.58 -1.85 32.78
N ASP A 530 -15.32 -0.66 32.23
CA ASP A 530 -15.10 -0.45 30.80
C ASP A 530 -13.59 -0.37 30.42
N GLY A 531 -12.75 -0.69 31.35
CA GLY A 531 -11.34 -0.96 31.13
C GLY A 531 -10.36 0.06 31.47
#